data_973f597213b6f34af8ed41316317b381
#
_entry.id   973f597213b6f34af8ed41316317b381
#
_cell.length_a   1.000
_cell.length_b   1.000
_cell.length_c   1.000
_cell.angle_alpha   90.00
_cell.angle_beta   90.00
_cell.angle_gamma   90.00
#
_symmetry.space_group_name_H-M   'P 1'
#
loop_
_entity.id
_entity.type
_entity.pdbx_description
1 polymer ?
#
loop_
_entity_poly.entity_id
_entity_poly.type
_entity_poly.pdbx_seq_one_letter_code
_entity_poly.pdbx_strand_id
1 'polypeptide(L)'
;ELNADQETKYFTLIEKRGQRIPLQHLTGVQEFMGFPFLVNEHVLIPRQDTEILVEEALSVLKKEKGTVTLLDMCTGSGCILLSILKLTQRECGCDFIYGTGADLSEQALEVAGKNAAILGTEAVFCRSDLFERIDGRFSMIVSNPPYIRTGEIGTLQEEVRAHDPLMALDGGADGLDFYRRIIRESTEHLLPKGYLMLEIGYDQAQAVGEWMREAGFQRISVKKDLAGLDRVVSGVYDG
;
A
#
# COMPACT_ATOMS: atom_id res chain seq x y z
N GLU A 1 -24.39 -7.36 -30.46
CA GLU A 1 -25.39 -8.14 -29.68
C GLU A 1 -24.65 -9.18 -28.86
N LEU A 2 -25.07 -9.40 -27.59
CA LEU A 2 -24.54 -10.44 -26.74
C LEU A 2 -25.11 -11.80 -27.19
N ASN A 3 -24.30 -12.86 -27.09
CA ASN A 3 -24.83 -14.22 -27.19
C ASN A 3 -25.45 -14.64 -25.84
N ALA A 4 -26.20 -15.77 -25.84
CA ALA A 4 -26.95 -16.21 -24.65
C ALA A 4 -26.05 -16.45 -23.41
N ASP A 5 -24.83 -16.96 -23.60
CA ASP A 5 -23.89 -17.20 -22.51
C ASP A 5 -23.35 -15.86 -21.93
N GLN A 6 -23.08 -14.91 -22.81
CA GLN A 6 -22.67 -13.56 -22.38
C GLN A 6 -23.79 -12.82 -21.65
N GLU A 7 -25.02 -12.97 -22.12
CA GLU A 7 -26.20 -12.40 -21.48
C GLU A 7 -26.41 -13.00 -20.08
N THR A 8 -26.36 -14.33 -19.97
CA THR A 8 -26.46 -15.04 -18.68
C THR A 8 -25.39 -14.58 -17.70
N LYS A 9 -24.14 -14.51 -18.16
CA LYS A 9 -23.01 -14.02 -17.34
C LYS A 9 -23.23 -12.57 -16.89
N TYR A 10 -23.69 -11.72 -17.80
CA TYR A 10 -23.95 -10.31 -17.49
C TYR A 10 -25.00 -10.17 -16.38
N PHE A 11 -26.15 -10.82 -16.50
CA PHE A 11 -27.19 -10.75 -15.48
C PHE A 11 -26.76 -11.35 -14.14
N THR A 12 -25.98 -12.43 -14.14
CA THR A 12 -25.38 -12.98 -12.92
C THR A 12 -24.48 -11.96 -12.21
N LEU A 13 -23.67 -11.20 -12.98
CA LEU A 13 -22.82 -10.14 -12.40
C LEU A 13 -23.66 -8.96 -11.86
N ILE A 14 -24.75 -8.59 -12.55
CA ILE A 14 -25.68 -7.56 -12.08
C ILE A 14 -26.37 -7.97 -10.77
N GLU A 15 -26.81 -9.21 -10.65
CA GLU A 15 -27.38 -9.74 -9.40
C GLU A 15 -26.37 -9.65 -8.24
N LYS A 16 -25.13 -10.12 -8.47
CA LYS A 16 -24.05 -10.01 -7.49
C LYS A 16 -23.75 -8.54 -7.12
N ARG A 17 -23.75 -7.64 -8.12
CA ARG A 17 -23.57 -6.19 -7.84
C ARG A 17 -24.73 -5.62 -7.04
N GLY A 18 -25.95 -6.11 -7.25
CA GLY A 18 -27.12 -5.80 -6.43
C GLY A 18 -26.98 -6.22 -4.96
N GLN A 19 -26.17 -7.23 -4.68
CA GLN A 19 -25.77 -7.69 -3.34
C GLN A 19 -24.59 -6.89 -2.76
N ARG A 20 -24.26 -5.73 -3.32
CA ARG A 20 -23.17 -4.84 -2.88
C ARG A 20 -21.75 -5.40 -3.04
N ILE A 21 -21.55 -6.50 -3.79
CA ILE A 21 -20.20 -6.97 -4.08
C ILE A 21 -19.48 -5.92 -4.93
N PRO A 22 -18.27 -5.46 -4.56
CA PRO A 22 -17.53 -4.45 -5.33
C PRO A 22 -17.35 -4.86 -6.79
N LEU A 23 -17.47 -3.89 -7.69
CA LEU A 23 -17.27 -4.14 -9.12
C LEU A 23 -15.92 -4.83 -9.40
N GLN A 24 -14.89 -4.40 -8.71
CA GLN A 24 -13.53 -4.91 -8.87
C GLN A 24 -13.41 -6.38 -8.46
N HIS A 25 -14.15 -6.83 -7.44
CA HIS A 25 -14.22 -8.24 -7.09
C HIS A 25 -14.99 -9.07 -8.14
N LEU A 26 -15.95 -8.45 -8.82
CA LEU A 26 -16.69 -9.12 -9.91
C LEU A 26 -15.87 -9.23 -11.19
N THR A 27 -15.07 -8.20 -11.49
CA THR A 27 -14.19 -8.18 -12.68
C THR A 27 -12.83 -8.83 -12.41
N GLY A 28 -12.44 -8.93 -11.15
CA GLY A 28 -11.15 -9.46 -10.71
C GLY A 28 -9.98 -8.50 -10.91
N VAL A 29 -10.23 -7.23 -11.32
CA VAL A 29 -9.17 -6.27 -11.69
C VAL A 29 -9.51 -4.88 -11.19
N GLN A 30 -8.50 -4.16 -10.69
CA GLN A 30 -8.50 -2.73 -10.40
C GLN A 30 -7.34 -2.06 -11.14
N GLU A 31 -7.60 -0.94 -11.80
CA GLU A 31 -6.56 -0.08 -12.34
C GLU A 31 -5.94 0.77 -11.22
N PHE A 32 -4.60 0.84 -11.17
CA PHE A 32 -3.84 1.67 -10.24
C PHE A 32 -2.54 2.11 -10.90
N MET A 33 -2.21 3.41 -10.84
CA MET A 33 -1.04 3.99 -11.54
C MET A 33 -0.96 3.66 -13.04
N GLY A 34 -2.10 3.46 -13.70
CA GLY A 34 -2.18 3.06 -15.11
C GLY A 34 -1.86 1.58 -15.39
N PHE A 35 -1.80 0.73 -14.37
CA PHE A 35 -1.57 -0.71 -14.51
C PHE A 35 -2.76 -1.51 -13.99
N PRO A 36 -3.10 -2.66 -14.64
CA PRO A 36 -4.13 -3.56 -14.13
C PRO A 36 -3.58 -4.44 -13.01
N PHE A 37 -4.21 -4.41 -11.84
CA PHE A 37 -3.92 -5.29 -10.71
C PHE A 37 -5.05 -6.28 -10.49
N LEU A 38 -4.71 -7.56 -10.37
CA LEU A 38 -5.65 -8.55 -9.87
C LEU A 38 -6.02 -8.22 -8.43
N VAL A 39 -7.31 -8.36 -8.14
CA VAL A 39 -7.88 -8.19 -6.80
C VAL A 39 -8.91 -9.26 -6.52
N ASN A 40 -9.06 -9.62 -5.25
CA ASN A 40 -10.06 -10.55 -4.75
C ASN A 40 -10.37 -10.23 -3.28
N GLU A 41 -11.14 -11.05 -2.61
CA GLU A 41 -11.52 -10.91 -1.20
C GLU A 41 -10.38 -10.96 -0.18
N HIS A 42 -9.15 -11.24 -0.62
CA HIS A 42 -7.98 -11.34 0.27
C HIS A 42 -7.12 -10.09 0.30
N VAL A 43 -7.40 -9.10 -0.53
CA VAL A 43 -6.65 -7.85 -0.62
C VAL A 43 -7.56 -6.63 -0.60
N LEU A 44 -7.09 -5.56 0.01
CA LEU A 44 -7.73 -4.26 -0.16
C LEU A 44 -7.72 -3.86 -1.64
N ILE A 45 -8.87 -3.44 -2.16
CA ILE A 45 -8.94 -2.90 -3.52
C ILE A 45 -8.11 -1.60 -3.56
N PRO A 46 -7.08 -1.48 -4.41
CA PRO A 46 -6.26 -0.27 -4.52
C PRO A 46 -7.11 1.00 -4.68
N ARG A 47 -6.82 2.02 -3.88
CA ARG A 47 -7.54 3.30 -3.88
C ARG A 47 -6.72 4.35 -4.63
N GLN A 48 -7.41 5.29 -5.29
CA GLN A 48 -6.74 6.38 -6.01
C GLN A 48 -5.91 7.27 -5.07
N ASP A 49 -6.37 7.49 -3.83
CA ASP A 49 -5.63 8.28 -2.85
C ASP A 49 -4.25 7.66 -2.52
N THR A 50 -4.11 6.34 -2.63
CA THR A 50 -2.84 5.63 -2.43
C THR A 50 -1.81 5.94 -3.53
N GLU A 51 -2.24 6.43 -4.70
CA GLU A 51 -1.33 6.85 -5.79
C GLU A 51 -0.40 7.98 -5.34
N ILE A 52 -0.83 8.82 -4.39
CA ILE A 52 -0.03 9.91 -3.81
C ILE A 52 1.21 9.38 -3.09
N LEU A 53 1.10 8.23 -2.41
CA LEU A 53 2.24 7.56 -1.78
C LEU A 53 3.26 7.12 -2.83
N VAL A 54 2.80 6.55 -3.94
CA VAL A 54 3.66 6.15 -5.06
C VAL A 54 4.33 7.38 -5.70
N GLU A 55 3.59 8.46 -5.94
CA GLU A 55 4.12 9.70 -6.52
C GLU A 55 5.19 10.34 -5.62
N GLU A 56 4.97 10.35 -4.31
CA GLU A 56 5.96 10.87 -3.35
C GLU A 56 7.22 10.01 -3.37
N ALA A 57 7.10 8.69 -3.35
CA ALA A 57 8.24 7.78 -3.46
C ALA A 57 9.01 8.01 -4.76
N LEU A 58 8.34 8.11 -5.90
CA LEU A 58 8.96 8.40 -7.20
C LEU A 58 9.67 9.76 -7.21
N SER A 59 9.10 10.78 -6.55
CA SER A 59 9.71 12.12 -6.47
C SER A 59 11.09 12.12 -5.79
N VAL A 60 11.27 11.21 -4.83
CA VAL A 60 12.53 11.00 -4.12
C VAL A 60 13.46 10.14 -4.99
N LEU A 61 12.98 9.03 -5.50
CA LEU A 61 13.77 8.07 -6.29
C LEU A 61 14.37 8.69 -7.56
N LYS A 62 13.70 9.67 -8.17
CA LYS A 62 14.25 10.45 -9.31
C LYS A 62 15.55 11.20 -9.00
N LYS A 63 15.84 11.44 -7.72
CA LYS A 63 17.03 12.17 -7.26
C LYS A 63 18.12 11.24 -6.74
N GLU A 64 17.74 9.99 -6.44
CA GLU A 64 18.68 8.98 -5.93
C GLU A 64 19.58 8.45 -7.06
N LYS A 65 20.80 8.08 -6.66
CA LYS A 65 21.80 7.45 -7.54
C LYS A 65 22.26 6.14 -6.93
N GLY A 66 22.61 5.19 -7.78
CA GLY A 66 23.08 3.87 -7.35
C GLY A 66 21.95 2.91 -7.04
N THR A 67 22.21 1.96 -6.19
CA THR A 67 21.27 0.91 -5.81
C THR A 67 20.34 1.36 -4.69
N VAL A 68 19.04 1.14 -4.89
CA VAL A 68 18.00 1.41 -3.90
C VAL A 68 17.39 0.09 -3.42
N THR A 69 17.22 -0.06 -2.12
CA THR A 69 16.44 -1.14 -1.52
C THR A 69 15.12 -0.57 -0.99
N LEU A 70 14.00 -1.11 -1.45
CA LEU A 70 12.65 -0.66 -1.14
C LEU A 70 11.89 -1.76 -0.41
N LEU A 71 11.29 -1.42 0.73
CA LEU A 71 10.34 -2.28 1.45
C LEU A 71 8.94 -1.66 1.38
N ASP A 72 7.97 -2.45 0.94
CA ASP A 72 6.54 -2.14 1.02
C ASP A 72 5.92 -2.98 2.13
N MET A 73 5.62 -2.36 3.25
CA MET A 73 5.04 -3.00 4.43
C MET A 73 3.52 -2.95 4.36
N CYS A 74 2.84 -4.06 4.64
CA CYS A 74 1.41 -4.27 4.40
C CYS A 74 1.09 -4.18 2.89
N THR A 75 1.86 -4.92 2.08
CA THR A 75 1.89 -4.77 0.61
C THR A 75 0.57 -5.14 -0.08
N GLY A 76 -0.28 -5.97 0.55
CA GLY A 76 -1.59 -6.36 0.02
C GLY A 76 -1.48 -6.96 -1.38
N SER A 77 -2.09 -6.32 -2.37
CA SER A 77 -2.03 -6.73 -3.79
C SER A 77 -0.67 -6.47 -4.45
N GLY A 78 0.28 -5.82 -3.76
CA GLY A 78 1.55 -5.38 -4.30
C GLY A 78 1.46 -4.08 -5.11
N CYS A 79 0.33 -3.39 -5.11
CA CYS A 79 0.09 -2.28 -6.03
C CYS A 79 1.07 -1.11 -5.84
N ILE A 80 1.45 -0.78 -4.60
CA ILE A 80 2.42 0.28 -4.29
C ILE A 80 3.80 -0.14 -4.80
N LEU A 81 4.30 -1.27 -4.31
CA LEU A 81 5.63 -1.79 -4.65
C LEU A 81 5.84 -1.93 -6.15
N LEU A 82 4.93 -2.67 -6.80
CA LEU A 82 5.06 -3.01 -8.20
C LEU A 82 4.92 -1.79 -9.10
N SER A 83 4.09 -0.82 -8.74
CA SER A 83 3.99 0.45 -9.47
C SER A 83 5.28 1.27 -9.36
N ILE A 84 5.86 1.38 -8.15
CA ILE A 84 7.15 2.06 -7.96
C ILE A 84 8.23 1.38 -8.81
N LEU A 85 8.37 0.06 -8.72
CA LEU A 85 9.37 -0.68 -9.50
C LEU A 85 9.17 -0.50 -11.00
N LYS A 86 7.93 -0.56 -11.49
CA LYS A 86 7.62 -0.45 -12.92
C LYS A 86 7.86 0.95 -13.47
N LEU A 87 7.49 1.98 -12.73
CA LEU A 87 7.65 3.37 -13.16
C LEU A 87 9.10 3.84 -13.07
N THR A 88 9.84 3.39 -12.06
CA THR A 88 11.27 3.71 -11.95
C THR A 88 12.10 3.12 -13.06
N GLN A 89 11.79 1.94 -13.57
CA GLN A 89 12.45 1.39 -14.77
C GLN A 89 12.35 2.29 -16.00
N ARG A 90 11.32 3.15 -16.07
CA ARG A 90 11.08 4.05 -17.20
C ARG A 90 11.67 5.45 -17.00
N GLU A 91 11.79 5.92 -15.77
CA GLU A 91 11.94 7.36 -15.49
C GLU A 91 13.12 7.72 -14.58
N CYS A 92 13.75 6.75 -13.90
CA CYS A 92 14.77 7.04 -12.89
C CYS A 92 16.19 6.78 -13.35
N GLY A 93 17.09 7.59 -12.80
CA GLY A 93 18.53 7.46 -12.98
C GLY A 93 19.22 6.53 -11.97
N CYS A 94 18.46 5.79 -11.15
CA CYS A 94 19.05 4.77 -10.28
C CYS A 94 19.34 3.50 -11.09
N ASP A 95 20.50 2.89 -10.83
CA ASP A 95 20.98 1.74 -11.60
C ASP A 95 20.10 0.50 -11.35
N PHE A 96 19.68 0.28 -10.09
CA PHE A 96 18.85 -0.87 -9.71
C PHE A 96 17.99 -0.55 -8.50
N ILE A 97 16.73 -1.05 -8.51
CA ILE A 97 15.84 -1.07 -7.33
C ILE A 97 15.51 -2.51 -7.01
N TYR A 98 15.81 -2.90 -5.79
CA TYR A 98 15.39 -4.18 -5.22
C TYR A 98 14.17 -3.98 -4.33
N GLY A 99 13.05 -4.56 -4.72
CA GLY A 99 11.78 -4.42 -4.02
C GLY A 99 11.44 -5.64 -3.18
N THR A 100 11.07 -5.42 -1.93
CA THR A 100 10.51 -6.42 -1.02
C THR A 100 9.12 -5.99 -0.61
N GLY A 101 8.13 -6.87 -0.76
CA GLY A 101 6.77 -6.69 -0.23
C GLY A 101 6.56 -7.60 0.97
N ALA A 102 6.12 -7.05 2.09
CA ALA A 102 5.80 -7.80 3.30
C ALA A 102 4.32 -7.68 3.65
N ASP A 103 3.70 -8.80 3.99
CA ASP A 103 2.33 -8.86 4.47
C ASP A 103 2.14 -10.01 5.47
N LEU A 104 1.16 -9.88 6.36
CA LEU A 104 0.80 -10.94 7.28
C LEU A 104 -0.01 -12.04 6.58
N SER A 105 -0.80 -11.66 5.57
CA SER A 105 -1.67 -12.55 4.80
C SER A 105 -0.91 -13.26 3.68
N GLU A 106 -0.83 -14.59 3.79
CA GLU A 106 -0.25 -15.43 2.73
C GLU A 106 -1.06 -15.33 1.42
N GLN A 107 -2.39 -15.22 1.53
CA GLN A 107 -3.28 -15.06 0.38
C GLN A 107 -3.05 -13.71 -0.32
N ALA A 108 -2.78 -12.64 0.42
CA ALA A 108 -2.42 -11.35 -0.18
C ALA A 108 -1.10 -11.45 -0.95
N LEU A 109 -0.09 -12.12 -0.38
CA LEU A 109 1.19 -12.33 -1.06
C LEU A 109 1.06 -13.19 -2.33
N GLU A 110 0.14 -14.17 -2.36
CA GLU A 110 -0.17 -14.90 -3.58
C GLU A 110 -0.73 -13.98 -4.69
N VAL A 111 -1.62 -13.04 -4.32
CA VAL A 111 -2.14 -12.04 -5.26
C VAL A 111 -1.02 -11.11 -5.74
N ALA A 112 -0.19 -10.62 -4.82
CA ALA A 112 0.97 -9.78 -5.16
C ALA A 112 1.94 -10.50 -6.11
N GLY A 113 2.24 -11.78 -5.87
CA GLY A 113 3.07 -12.59 -6.76
C GLY A 113 2.48 -12.76 -8.17
N LYS A 114 1.16 -12.95 -8.29
CA LYS A 114 0.48 -13.00 -9.58
C LYS A 114 0.55 -11.65 -10.30
N ASN A 115 0.36 -10.54 -9.57
CA ASN A 115 0.49 -9.19 -10.11
C ASN A 115 1.91 -8.90 -10.59
N ALA A 116 2.93 -9.30 -9.85
CA ALA A 116 4.33 -9.19 -10.27
C ALA A 116 4.59 -9.92 -11.59
N ALA A 117 4.09 -11.15 -11.72
CA ALA A 117 4.21 -11.93 -12.95
C ALA A 117 3.50 -11.27 -14.15
N ILE A 118 2.27 -10.76 -13.97
CA ILE A 118 1.50 -10.08 -15.03
C ILE A 118 2.21 -8.80 -15.47
N LEU A 119 2.76 -8.03 -14.54
CA LEU A 119 3.46 -6.79 -14.85
C LEU A 119 4.88 -7.02 -15.35
N GLY A 120 5.40 -8.27 -15.29
CA GLY A 120 6.78 -8.59 -15.63
C GLY A 120 7.76 -7.79 -14.75
N THR A 121 7.52 -7.76 -13.45
CA THR A 121 8.30 -7.02 -12.46
C THR A 121 8.83 -8.00 -11.42
N GLU A 122 10.13 -7.95 -11.15
CA GLU A 122 10.74 -8.79 -10.12
C GLU A 122 10.63 -8.12 -8.75
N ALA A 123 10.10 -8.85 -7.79
CA ALA A 123 10.01 -8.46 -6.39
C ALA A 123 10.09 -9.70 -5.49
N VAL A 124 10.59 -9.52 -4.27
CA VAL A 124 10.57 -10.56 -3.24
C VAL A 124 9.34 -10.34 -2.35
N PHE A 125 8.61 -11.40 -2.06
CA PHE A 125 7.48 -11.34 -1.14
C PHE A 125 7.74 -12.18 0.10
N CYS A 126 7.50 -11.60 1.28
CA CYS A 126 7.79 -12.21 2.57
C CYS A 126 6.56 -12.14 3.50
N ARG A 127 6.16 -13.27 4.06
CA ARG A 127 5.13 -13.27 5.11
C ARG A 127 5.75 -12.85 6.43
N SER A 128 5.27 -11.71 6.97
CA SER A 128 5.79 -11.13 8.22
C SER A 128 4.70 -10.37 8.97
N ASP A 129 4.70 -10.43 10.28
CA ASP A 129 3.99 -9.45 11.11
C ASP A 129 4.91 -8.24 11.28
N LEU A 130 4.69 -7.24 10.42
CA LEU A 130 5.56 -6.11 10.25
C LEU A 130 7.03 -6.57 10.08
N PHE A 131 7.94 -6.16 10.95
CA PHE A 131 9.37 -6.42 10.80
C PHE A 131 9.86 -7.77 11.37
N GLU A 132 9.00 -8.60 11.94
CA GLU A 132 9.42 -9.84 12.63
C GLU A 132 10.30 -10.79 11.79
N ARG A 133 10.09 -10.79 10.45
CA ARG A 133 10.84 -11.66 9.52
C ARG A 133 11.51 -10.86 8.40
N ILE A 134 11.75 -9.59 8.66
CA ILE A 134 12.43 -8.71 7.71
C ILE A 134 13.88 -8.58 8.11
N ASP A 135 14.75 -9.05 7.24
CA ASP A 135 16.20 -8.91 7.41
C ASP A 135 16.73 -7.72 6.59
N GLY A 136 17.81 -7.12 7.13
CA GLY A 136 18.54 -6.08 6.44
C GLY A 136 18.00 -4.67 6.64
N ARG A 137 18.56 -3.75 5.84
CA ARG A 137 18.21 -2.33 5.87
C ARG A 137 17.85 -1.84 4.49
N PHE A 138 16.92 -0.87 4.47
CA PHE A 138 16.32 -0.34 3.26
C PHE A 138 16.63 1.14 3.08
N SER A 139 16.77 1.56 1.83
CA SER A 139 16.87 2.97 1.46
C SER A 139 15.52 3.67 1.63
N MET A 140 14.43 2.92 1.46
CA MET A 140 13.08 3.43 1.57
C MET A 140 12.14 2.35 2.10
N ILE A 141 11.29 2.73 3.04
CA ILE A 141 10.17 1.94 3.54
C ILE A 141 8.89 2.71 3.23
N VAL A 142 7.96 2.09 2.53
CA VAL A 142 6.62 2.62 2.27
C VAL A 142 5.59 1.72 2.93
N SER A 143 4.44 2.26 3.33
CA SER A 143 3.34 1.45 3.83
C SER A 143 2.01 2.17 3.71
N ASN A 144 0.97 1.41 3.36
CA ASN A 144 -0.42 1.76 3.60
C ASN A 144 -0.98 0.77 4.63
N PRO A 145 -0.74 0.97 5.92
CA PRO A 145 -1.18 0.05 6.96
C PRO A 145 -2.66 0.24 7.29
N PRO A 146 -3.33 -0.71 7.95
CA PRO A 146 -4.67 -0.51 8.47
C PRO A 146 -4.72 0.69 9.44
N TYR A 147 -5.67 1.60 9.22
CA TYR A 147 -5.73 2.86 9.97
C TYR A 147 -7.14 3.27 10.42
N ILE A 148 -8.16 2.46 10.13
CA ILE A 148 -9.54 2.76 10.52
C ILE A 148 -9.71 2.37 11.98
N ARG A 149 -10.33 3.26 12.78
CA ARG A 149 -10.65 2.95 14.18
C ARG A 149 -11.63 1.78 14.25
N THR A 150 -11.37 0.80 15.11
CA THR A 150 -12.24 -0.38 15.27
C THR A 150 -13.71 0.00 15.41
N GLY A 151 -14.00 1.06 16.19
CA GLY A 151 -15.37 1.54 16.41
C GLY A 151 -16.05 2.16 15.19
N GLU A 152 -15.29 2.56 14.17
CA GLU A 152 -15.78 3.20 12.95
C GLU A 152 -16.04 2.20 11.82
N ILE A 153 -15.49 0.99 11.89
CA ILE A 153 -15.62 -0.04 10.83
C ILE A 153 -17.10 -0.34 10.53
N GLY A 154 -17.95 -0.37 11.57
CA GLY A 154 -19.38 -0.58 11.43
C GLY A 154 -20.11 0.50 10.64
N THR A 155 -19.53 1.70 10.49
CA THR A 155 -20.12 2.86 9.80
C THR A 155 -19.67 2.98 8.34
N LEU A 156 -18.69 2.16 7.92
CA LEU A 156 -18.19 2.16 6.56
C LEU A 156 -19.29 1.75 5.56
N GLN A 157 -19.10 2.17 4.32
CA GLN A 157 -19.96 1.69 3.22
C GLN A 157 -19.99 0.16 3.23
N GLU A 158 -21.17 -0.39 2.98
CA GLU A 158 -21.40 -1.84 3.02
C GLU A 158 -20.43 -2.62 2.13
N GLU A 159 -20.09 -2.06 0.96
CA GLU A 159 -19.13 -2.65 0.02
C GLU A 159 -17.74 -2.83 0.62
N VAL A 160 -17.28 -1.87 1.41
CA VAL A 160 -15.99 -1.93 2.12
C VAL A 160 -16.09 -2.88 3.31
N ARG A 161 -17.08 -2.64 4.18
CA ARG A 161 -17.24 -3.39 5.42
C ARG A 161 -17.47 -4.89 5.22
N ALA A 162 -18.21 -5.27 4.17
CA ALA A 162 -18.61 -6.66 3.92
C ALA A 162 -17.63 -7.42 3.02
N HIS A 163 -16.79 -6.73 2.26
CA HIS A 163 -16.01 -7.37 1.20
C HIS A 163 -14.51 -7.10 1.23
N ASP A 164 -14.05 -6.00 1.83
CA ASP A 164 -12.62 -5.82 2.06
C ASP A 164 -12.18 -6.61 3.31
N PRO A 165 -10.96 -7.16 3.35
CA PRO A 165 -10.48 -7.92 4.51
C PRO A 165 -10.42 -7.03 5.76
N LEU A 166 -11.05 -7.48 6.87
CA LEU A 166 -11.05 -6.74 8.12
C LEU A 166 -9.63 -6.39 8.59
N MET A 167 -8.69 -7.31 8.41
CA MET A 167 -7.29 -7.09 8.78
C MET A 167 -6.59 -5.99 7.97
N ALA A 168 -7.13 -5.61 6.80
CA ALA A 168 -6.63 -4.51 5.99
C ALA A 168 -7.28 -3.16 6.36
N LEU A 169 -8.28 -3.15 7.25
CA LEU A 169 -9.03 -1.97 7.64
C LEU A 169 -8.74 -1.56 9.08
N ASP A 170 -8.71 -2.52 10.01
CA ASP A 170 -8.71 -2.27 11.46
C ASP A 170 -7.33 -1.85 11.96
N GLY A 171 -7.18 -0.56 12.25
CA GLY A 171 -5.99 0.05 12.83
C GLY A 171 -5.97 0.09 14.36
N GLY A 172 -6.91 -0.62 15.03
CA GLY A 172 -7.03 -0.62 16.49
C GLY A 172 -7.98 0.45 17.02
N ALA A 173 -8.01 0.60 18.33
CA ALA A 173 -8.99 1.44 19.03
C ALA A 173 -8.97 2.90 18.56
N ASP A 174 -7.81 3.47 18.28
CA ASP A 174 -7.62 4.84 17.79
C ASP A 174 -7.14 4.92 16.34
N GLY A 175 -7.01 3.76 15.65
CA GLY A 175 -6.56 3.67 14.27
C GLY A 175 -5.06 3.86 14.09
N LEU A 176 -4.26 3.78 15.15
CA LEU A 176 -2.85 4.19 15.14
C LEU A 176 -1.89 3.06 15.55
N ASP A 177 -2.37 1.84 15.81
CA ASP A 177 -1.55 0.75 16.35
C ASP A 177 -0.40 0.36 15.42
N PHE A 178 -0.66 0.31 14.13
CA PHE A 178 0.38 -0.02 13.13
C PHE A 178 1.44 1.06 13.03
N TYR A 179 1.06 2.34 13.07
CA TYR A 179 2.03 3.43 12.98
C TYR A 179 3.01 3.43 14.15
N ARG A 180 2.52 3.17 15.39
CA ARG A 180 3.38 3.07 16.57
C ARG A 180 4.46 2.01 16.40
N ARG A 181 4.08 0.86 15.86
CA ARG A 181 5.00 -0.24 15.60
C ARG A 181 5.93 0.07 14.44
N ILE A 182 5.38 0.47 13.28
CA ILE A 182 6.16 0.72 12.06
C ILE A 182 7.21 1.80 12.31
N ILE A 183 6.85 2.93 12.91
CA ILE A 183 7.78 4.04 13.13
C ILE A 183 8.92 3.62 14.05
N ARG A 184 8.61 2.93 15.16
CA ARG A 184 9.62 2.46 16.11
C ARG A 184 10.57 1.45 15.48
N GLU A 185 10.02 0.43 14.83
CA GLU A 185 10.78 -0.70 14.32
C GLU A 185 11.55 -0.33 13.03
N SER A 186 11.02 0.58 12.21
CA SER A 186 11.69 1.02 10.98
C SER A 186 13.08 1.64 11.19
N THR A 187 13.36 2.21 12.37
CA THR A 187 14.67 2.81 12.67
C THR A 187 15.82 1.79 12.64
N GLU A 188 15.53 0.53 12.94
CA GLU A 188 16.52 -0.57 12.88
C GLU A 188 16.68 -1.11 11.44
N HIS A 189 15.69 -0.85 10.59
CA HIS A 189 15.61 -1.35 9.21
C HIS A 189 15.82 -0.27 8.14
N LEU A 190 16.12 0.96 8.51
CA LEU A 190 16.49 2.01 7.57
C LEU A 190 18.00 2.19 7.49
N LEU A 191 18.49 2.44 6.29
CA LEU A 191 19.83 2.99 6.09
C LEU A 191 19.87 4.44 6.59
N PRO A 192 21.05 4.96 6.98
CA PRO A 192 21.21 6.40 7.21
C PRO A 192 20.74 7.21 6.01
N LYS A 193 19.95 8.25 6.24
CA LYS A 193 19.24 9.04 5.21
C LYS A 193 18.13 8.30 4.46
N GLY A 194 17.75 7.11 4.93
CA GLY A 194 16.61 6.36 4.38
C GLY A 194 15.27 7.04 4.66
N TYR A 195 14.28 6.75 3.84
CA TYR A 195 12.96 7.36 3.90
C TYR A 195 11.93 6.41 4.50
N LEU A 196 11.07 6.94 5.37
CA LEU A 196 9.83 6.31 5.78
C LEU A 196 8.67 7.13 5.21
N MET A 197 7.75 6.48 4.50
CA MET A 197 6.56 7.12 3.92
C MET A 197 5.32 6.29 4.25
N LEU A 198 4.34 6.91 4.88
CA LEU A 198 3.15 6.26 5.40
C LEU A 198 1.89 6.91 4.83
N GLU A 199 1.01 6.14 4.20
CA GLU A 199 -0.36 6.57 3.99
C GLU A 199 -1.07 6.65 5.34
N ILE A 200 -1.95 7.65 5.51
CA ILE A 200 -2.64 7.93 6.76
C ILE A 200 -4.11 8.26 6.53
N GLY A 201 -4.92 8.09 7.57
CA GLY A 201 -6.23 8.73 7.66
C GLY A 201 -6.08 10.25 7.76
N TYR A 202 -7.07 10.97 7.24
CA TYR A 202 -7.03 12.43 7.06
C TYR A 202 -6.80 13.25 8.35
N ASP A 203 -7.03 12.67 9.52
CA ASP A 203 -6.91 13.31 10.83
C ASP A 203 -5.72 12.79 11.66
N GLN A 204 -4.84 11.96 11.07
CA GLN A 204 -3.76 11.26 11.78
C GLN A 204 -2.37 11.91 11.59
N ALA A 205 -2.22 12.89 10.68
CA ALA A 205 -0.94 13.46 10.30
C ALA A 205 -0.16 14.04 11.48
N GLN A 206 -0.84 14.69 12.44
CA GLN A 206 -0.18 15.28 13.60
C GLN A 206 0.47 14.20 14.47
N ALA A 207 -0.29 13.18 14.88
CA ALA A 207 0.21 12.13 15.76
C ALA A 207 1.35 11.34 15.12
N VAL A 208 1.17 10.93 13.85
CA VAL A 208 2.20 10.20 13.09
C VAL A 208 3.47 11.04 12.94
N GLY A 209 3.34 12.33 12.59
CA GLY A 209 4.47 13.23 12.44
C GLY A 209 5.21 13.50 13.77
N GLU A 210 4.50 13.55 14.89
CA GLU A 210 5.11 13.70 16.22
C GLU A 210 5.94 12.46 16.58
N TRP A 211 5.39 11.26 16.41
CA TRP A 211 6.12 10.01 16.67
C TRP A 211 7.32 9.82 15.76
N MET A 212 7.21 10.21 14.49
CA MET A 212 8.38 10.19 13.61
C MET A 212 9.50 11.11 14.12
N ARG A 213 9.17 12.34 14.63
CA ARG A 213 10.19 13.23 15.23
C ARG A 213 10.83 12.62 16.47
N GLU A 214 10.02 12.04 17.35
CA GLU A 214 10.49 11.36 18.57
C GLU A 214 11.40 10.17 18.24
N ALA A 215 11.14 9.47 17.14
CA ALA A 215 11.97 8.37 16.65
C ALA A 215 13.21 8.81 15.88
N GLY A 216 13.48 10.13 15.76
CA GLY A 216 14.68 10.67 15.13
C GLY A 216 14.56 10.98 13.64
N PHE A 217 13.34 10.90 13.07
CA PHE A 217 13.13 11.33 11.69
C PHE A 217 13.15 12.85 11.55
N GLN A 218 13.74 13.31 10.47
CA GLN A 218 13.85 14.73 10.10
C GLN A 218 13.11 15.01 8.79
N ARG A 219 12.97 16.29 8.43
CA ARG A 219 12.33 16.74 7.19
C ARG A 219 10.94 16.14 6.99
N ILE A 220 10.18 16.02 8.08
CA ILE A 220 8.86 15.46 8.04
C ILE A 220 7.95 16.35 7.20
N SER A 221 7.28 15.77 6.24
CA SER A 221 6.33 16.43 5.36
C SER A 221 5.01 15.68 5.27
N VAL A 222 3.94 16.43 5.00
CA VAL A 222 2.59 15.87 4.81
C VAL A 222 2.13 16.22 3.40
N LYS A 223 1.69 15.21 2.65
CA LYS A 223 1.06 15.38 1.34
C LYS A 223 -0.45 15.23 1.47
N LYS A 224 -1.15 16.02 0.69
CA LYS A 224 -2.60 16.03 0.64
C LYS A 224 -3.09 15.33 -0.62
N ASP A 225 -4.26 14.73 -0.51
CA ASP A 225 -4.99 14.20 -1.66
C ASP A 225 -5.65 15.32 -2.49
N LEU A 226 -6.31 14.94 -3.59
CA LEU A 226 -6.99 15.87 -4.48
C LEU A 226 -8.18 16.60 -3.82
N ALA A 227 -8.72 16.05 -2.71
CA ALA A 227 -9.74 16.69 -1.89
C ALA A 227 -9.14 17.69 -0.87
N GLY A 228 -7.81 17.78 -0.77
CA GLY A 228 -7.10 18.64 0.16
C GLY A 228 -6.96 18.05 1.56
N LEU A 229 -7.25 16.77 1.75
CA LEU A 229 -7.10 16.05 3.02
C LEU A 229 -5.69 15.49 3.15
N ASP A 230 -5.16 15.40 4.36
CA ASP A 230 -3.86 14.82 4.63
C ASP A 230 -3.88 13.33 4.26
N ARG A 231 -2.86 12.86 3.50
CA ARG A 231 -2.85 11.51 2.97
C ARG A 231 -1.54 10.76 3.16
N VAL A 232 -0.40 11.42 3.05
CA VAL A 232 0.90 10.78 3.22
C VAL A 232 1.76 11.60 4.17
N VAL A 233 2.35 10.93 5.17
CA VAL A 233 3.42 11.49 6.01
C VAL A 233 4.72 10.84 5.60
N SER A 234 5.74 11.66 5.32
CA SER A 234 7.08 11.19 4.97
C SER A 234 8.14 11.84 5.84
N GLY A 235 9.25 11.14 6.08
CA GLY A 235 10.40 11.66 6.82
C GLY A 235 11.66 10.92 6.47
N VAL A 236 12.80 11.54 6.78
CA VAL A 236 14.16 11.01 6.55
C VAL A 236 14.76 10.59 7.88
N TYR A 237 15.24 9.36 7.95
CA TYR A 237 15.94 8.85 9.11
C TYR A 237 17.42 9.27 9.06
N ASP A 238 17.89 9.96 10.06
CA ASP A 238 19.26 10.53 10.02
C ASP A 238 20.34 9.54 10.51
N GLY A 239 19.92 8.42 11.12
CA GLY A 239 20.82 7.40 11.65
C GLY A 239 21.11 7.54 13.12
#